data_741519e873d5f86e119890ccff45810f
#
_entry.id   741519e873d5f86e119890ccff45810f
#
_cell.length_a   1.000
_cell.length_b   1.000
_cell.length_c   1.000
_cell.angle_alpha   90.00
_cell.angle_beta   90.00
_cell.angle_gamma   90.00
#
_symmetry.space_group_name_H-M   'P 1'
#
loop_
_entity.id
_entity.type
_entity.pdbx_description
1 polymer ?
#
loop_
_entity_poly.entity_id
_entity_poly.type
_entity_poly.pdbx_seq_one_letter_code
_entity_poly.pdbx_strand_id
1 'polypeptide(L)'
;CGFNNRNNNMVETFEHLNSKQVYQALEKASKAWSEAQKNLIILDEGRKGVLSQCVLKHKKLVKTMSEAEHEARNDKEYKKAIENYALAEMELIKARYHYNNLDRYASLKQSELRRDLSLMTKQEG
;
A
#
# COMPACT_ATOMS: atom_id res chain seq x y z
N CYS A 1 23.89 -6.89 7.77
CA CYS A 1 23.52 -6.81 9.12
C CYS A 1 22.46 -5.79 9.49
N GLY A 2 22.36 -4.62 8.83
CA GLY A 2 21.27 -3.66 9.07
C GLY A 2 19.90 -4.12 8.59
N PHE A 3 19.84 -5.14 7.77
CA PHE A 3 18.61 -5.69 7.22
C PHE A 3 17.83 -6.55 8.23
N ASN A 4 18.54 -7.34 9.03
CA ASN A 4 17.93 -8.18 10.06
C ASN A 4 17.44 -7.36 11.26
N ASN A 5 18.10 -6.26 11.57
CA ASN A 5 17.72 -5.39 12.66
C ASN A 5 16.39 -4.65 12.43
N ARG A 6 16.05 -4.32 11.16
CA ARG A 6 14.77 -3.67 10.84
C ARG A 6 13.57 -4.60 11.07
N ASN A 7 13.68 -5.87 10.68
CA ASN A 7 12.61 -6.84 10.88
C ASN A 7 12.42 -7.18 12.35
N ASN A 8 13.51 -7.33 13.09
CA ASN A 8 13.47 -7.60 14.52
C ASN A 8 12.87 -6.41 15.31
N ASN A 9 13.20 -5.19 14.93
CA ASN A 9 12.65 -3.98 15.56
C ASN A 9 11.14 -3.85 15.35
N MET A 10 10.61 -4.23 14.17
CA MET A 10 9.17 -4.21 13.92
C MET A 10 8.43 -5.24 14.78
N VAL A 11 8.95 -6.47 14.89
CA VAL A 11 8.36 -7.53 15.72
C VAL A 11 8.40 -7.13 17.20
N GLU A 12 9.53 -6.65 17.68
CA GLU A 12 9.68 -6.18 19.07
C GLU A 12 8.73 -5.01 19.38
N THR A 13 8.55 -4.07 18.44
CA THR A 13 7.66 -2.92 18.60
C THR A 13 6.21 -3.37 18.80
N PHE A 14 5.75 -4.37 18.05
CA PHE A 14 4.38 -4.87 18.18
C PHE A 14 4.17 -5.62 19.50
N GLU A 15 5.12 -6.41 19.95
CA GLU A 15 5.01 -7.17 21.20
C GLU A 15 4.89 -6.27 22.44
N HIS A 16 5.52 -5.11 22.42
CA HIS A 16 5.53 -4.18 23.54
C HIS A 16 4.40 -3.15 23.54
N LEU A 17 3.58 -3.12 22.48
CA LEU A 17 2.49 -2.16 22.38
C LEU A 17 1.32 -2.53 23.29
N ASN A 18 0.82 -1.56 24.05
CA ASN A 18 -0.44 -1.72 24.78
C ASN A 18 -1.64 -1.55 23.84
N SER A 19 -2.85 -1.82 24.31
CA SER A 19 -4.07 -1.77 23.49
C SER A 19 -4.30 -0.42 22.83
N LYS A 20 -4.03 0.67 23.53
CA LYS A 20 -4.16 2.03 22.99
C LYS A 20 -3.15 2.27 21.87
N GLN A 21 -1.91 1.84 22.06
CA GLN A 21 -0.86 1.97 21.05
C GLN A 21 -1.13 1.14 19.81
N VAL A 22 -1.65 -0.07 19.98
CA VAL A 22 -2.07 -0.94 18.87
C VAL A 22 -3.20 -0.27 18.08
N TYR A 23 -4.18 0.30 18.76
CA TYR A 23 -5.28 1.01 18.12
C TYR A 23 -4.79 2.22 17.33
N GLN A 24 -3.87 3.01 17.90
CA GLN A 24 -3.26 4.15 17.22
C GLN A 24 -2.45 3.72 15.99
N ALA A 25 -1.72 2.60 16.09
CA ALA A 25 -0.98 2.04 14.97
C ALA A 25 -1.90 1.58 13.84
N LEU A 26 -3.03 0.95 14.18
CA LEU A 26 -4.05 0.56 13.20
C LEU A 26 -4.65 1.77 12.50
N GLU A 27 -4.98 2.82 13.23
CA GLU A 27 -5.52 4.05 12.67
C GLU A 27 -4.53 4.69 11.70
N LYS A 28 -3.27 4.78 12.09
CA LYS A 28 -2.20 5.30 11.23
C LYS A 28 -2.01 4.45 9.98
N ALA A 29 -2.02 3.13 10.12
CA ALA A 29 -1.88 2.21 8.99
C ALA A 29 -3.08 2.29 8.04
N SER A 30 -4.29 2.48 8.58
CA SER A 30 -5.51 2.68 7.79
C SER A 30 -5.43 3.96 6.96
N LYS A 31 -4.94 5.05 7.55
CA LYS A 31 -4.75 6.32 6.83
C LYS A 31 -3.71 6.17 5.72
N ALA A 32 -2.60 5.48 6.01
CA ALA A 32 -1.56 5.22 5.01
C ALA A 32 -2.10 4.39 3.84
N TRP A 33 -2.92 3.40 4.11
CA TRP A 33 -3.57 2.59 3.08
C TRP A 33 -4.50 3.45 2.22
N SER A 34 -5.33 4.30 2.85
CA SER A 34 -6.25 5.21 2.15
C SER A 34 -5.50 6.20 1.25
N GLU A 35 -4.39 6.77 1.74
CA GLU A 35 -3.56 7.68 0.95
C GLU A 35 -2.91 6.97 -0.23
N ALA A 36 -2.42 5.76 -0.04
CA ALA A 36 -1.83 4.96 -1.12
C ALA A 36 -2.89 4.62 -2.18
N GLN A 37 -4.11 4.30 -1.77
CA GLN A 37 -5.24 4.04 -2.66
C GLN A 37 -5.58 5.28 -3.49
N LYS A 38 -5.66 6.44 -2.85
CA LYS A 38 -5.92 7.72 -3.51
C LYS A 38 -4.84 8.04 -4.54
N ASN A 39 -3.57 7.88 -4.17
CA ASN A 39 -2.45 8.13 -5.07
C ASN A 39 -2.49 7.22 -6.30
N LEU A 40 -2.84 5.95 -6.10
CA LEU A 40 -2.97 5.00 -7.21
C LEU A 40 -4.06 5.44 -8.19
N ILE A 41 -5.21 5.86 -7.69
CA ILE A 41 -6.33 6.34 -8.52
C ILE A 41 -5.91 7.57 -9.33
N ILE A 42 -5.24 8.53 -8.69
CA ILE A 42 -4.76 9.75 -9.37
C ILE A 42 -3.77 9.40 -10.48
N LEU A 43 -2.82 8.50 -10.20
CA LEU A 43 -1.80 8.12 -11.19
C LEU A 43 -2.39 7.25 -12.31
N ASP A 44 -3.40 6.45 -12.02
CA ASP A 44 -4.11 5.66 -13.04
C ASP A 44 -4.81 6.59 -14.05
N GLU A 45 -5.55 7.58 -13.57
CA GLU A 45 -6.19 8.58 -14.44
C GLU A 45 -5.14 9.44 -15.15
N GLY A 46 -4.07 9.81 -14.45
CA GLY A 46 -2.97 10.57 -15.02
C GLY A 46 -2.29 9.87 -16.19
N ARG A 47 -2.03 8.58 -16.09
CA ARG A 47 -1.39 7.82 -17.19
C ARG A 47 -2.27 7.73 -18.43
N LYS A 48 -3.59 7.64 -18.24
CA LYS A 48 -4.55 7.64 -19.34
C LYS A 48 -4.52 9.00 -20.08
N GLY A 49 -4.46 10.09 -19.33
CA GLY A 49 -4.32 11.44 -19.88
C GLY A 49 -3.02 11.62 -20.64
N VAL A 50 -1.89 11.14 -20.08
CA VAL A 50 -0.58 11.20 -20.75
C VAL A 50 -0.60 10.39 -22.04
N LEU A 51 -1.20 9.19 -22.03
CA LEU A 51 -1.33 8.39 -23.26
C LEU A 51 -2.11 9.15 -24.33
N SER A 52 -3.24 9.75 -23.98
CA SER A 52 -4.04 10.54 -24.93
C SER A 52 -3.25 11.71 -25.51
N GLN A 53 -2.50 12.43 -24.71
CA GLN A 53 -1.65 13.54 -25.16
C GLN A 53 -0.52 13.05 -26.07
N CYS A 54 0.09 11.91 -25.74
CA CYS A 54 1.12 11.31 -26.59
C CYS A 54 0.56 10.85 -27.93
N VAL A 55 -0.64 10.27 -27.95
CA VAL A 55 -1.31 9.88 -29.19
C VAL A 55 -1.54 11.11 -30.08
N LEU A 56 -2.05 12.20 -29.52
CA LEU A 56 -2.28 13.45 -30.26
C LEU A 56 -0.98 14.03 -30.81
N LYS A 57 0.07 13.99 -30.03
CA LYS A 57 1.41 14.45 -30.42
C LYS A 57 1.96 13.64 -31.61
N HIS A 58 1.88 12.32 -31.54
CA HIS A 58 2.40 11.43 -32.59
C HIS A 58 1.50 11.40 -33.82
N LYS A 59 0.20 11.62 -33.68
CA LYS A 59 -0.72 11.68 -34.80
C LYS A 59 -0.35 12.76 -35.82
N LYS A 60 0.28 13.84 -35.37
CA LYS A 60 0.77 14.91 -36.27
C LYS A 60 1.95 14.47 -37.13
N LEU A 61 2.66 13.41 -36.71
CA LEU A 61 3.90 12.95 -37.35
C LEU A 61 3.72 11.67 -38.17
N VAL A 62 2.61 10.93 -37.99
CA VAL A 62 2.33 9.65 -38.64
C VAL A 62 0.98 9.67 -39.34
N LYS A 63 0.79 8.75 -40.31
CA LYS A 63 -0.37 8.76 -41.19
C LYS A 63 -1.62 8.10 -40.60
N THR A 64 -1.46 7.12 -39.69
CA THR A 64 -2.59 6.36 -39.16
C THR A 64 -2.69 6.50 -37.66
N MET A 65 -3.91 6.32 -37.14
CA MET A 65 -4.16 6.32 -35.70
C MET A 65 -3.45 5.14 -35.01
N SER A 66 -3.41 3.99 -35.68
CA SER A 66 -2.72 2.81 -35.17
C SER A 66 -1.23 3.03 -34.95
N GLU A 67 -0.57 3.69 -35.90
CA GLU A 67 0.83 4.08 -35.76
C GLU A 67 1.04 5.09 -34.63
N ALA A 68 0.14 6.06 -34.51
CA ALA A 68 0.19 7.06 -33.44
C ALA A 68 0.05 6.40 -32.07
N GLU A 69 -0.86 5.45 -31.90
CA GLU A 69 -1.02 4.70 -30.63
C GLU A 69 0.21 3.87 -30.30
N HIS A 70 0.81 3.23 -31.32
CA HIS A 70 2.04 2.45 -31.14
C HIS A 70 3.21 3.35 -30.68
N GLU A 71 3.43 4.47 -31.36
CA GLU A 71 4.48 5.42 -31.02
C GLU A 71 4.24 6.06 -29.64
N ALA A 72 2.99 6.36 -29.30
CA ALA A 72 2.63 6.93 -28.01
C ALA A 72 3.02 5.99 -26.86
N ARG A 73 2.80 4.69 -27.02
CA ARG A 73 3.15 3.69 -26.01
C ARG A 73 4.66 3.55 -25.80
N ASN A 74 5.45 3.92 -26.79
CA ASN A 74 6.91 3.93 -26.72
C ASN A 74 7.48 5.28 -26.29
N ASP A 75 6.64 6.29 -26.12
CA ASP A 75 7.05 7.61 -25.66
C ASP A 75 7.55 7.57 -24.22
N LYS A 76 8.63 8.30 -23.97
CA LYS A 76 9.28 8.36 -22.65
C LYS A 76 8.35 8.90 -21.56
N GLU A 77 7.50 9.87 -21.89
CA GLU A 77 6.53 10.43 -20.96
C GLU A 77 5.53 9.40 -20.51
N TYR A 78 5.01 8.60 -21.44
CA TYR A 78 4.08 7.52 -21.13
C TYR A 78 4.75 6.41 -20.33
N LYS A 79 5.97 6.01 -20.69
CA LYS A 79 6.73 5.01 -19.95
C LYS A 79 6.98 5.44 -18.51
N LYS A 80 7.26 6.72 -18.30
CA LYS A 80 7.44 7.28 -16.96
C LYS A 80 6.14 7.27 -16.17
N ALA A 81 5.03 7.58 -16.81
CA ALA A 81 3.71 7.52 -16.16
C ALA A 81 3.36 6.11 -15.72
N ILE A 82 3.67 5.10 -16.53
CA ILE A 82 3.48 3.68 -16.18
C ILE A 82 4.38 3.29 -15.01
N GLU A 83 5.63 3.70 -15.02
CA GLU A 83 6.58 3.44 -13.93
C GLU A 83 6.08 4.03 -12.61
N ASN A 84 5.63 5.27 -12.64
CA ASN A 84 5.06 5.93 -11.45
C ASN A 84 3.81 5.21 -10.95
N TYR A 85 2.97 4.75 -11.84
CA TYR A 85 1.79 3.95 -11.51
C TYR A 85 2.19 2.63 -10.82
N ALA A 86 3.18 1.93 -11.38
CA ALA A 86 3.67 0.67 -10.82
C ALA A 86 4.25 0.87 -9.41
N LEU A 87 4.99 1.95 -9.18
CA LEU A 87 5.52 2.30 -7.86
C LEU A 87 4.40 2.57 -6.86
N ALA A 88 3.35 3.28 -7.27
CA ALA A 88 2.19 3.56 -6.43
C ALA A 88 1.42 2.27 -6.10
N GLU A 89 1.33 1.34 -7.04
CA GLU A 89 0.73 0.03 -6.80
C GLU A 89 1.51 -0.77 -5.76
N MET A 90 2.83 -0.76 -5.84
CA MET A 90 3.70 -1.36 -4.82
C MET A 90 3.45 -0.76 -3.43
N GLU A 91 3.37 0.56 -3.35
CA GLU A 91 3.12 1.24 -2.07
C GLU A 91 1.75 0.88 -1.49
N LEU A 92 0.74 0.74 -2.35
CA LEU A 92 -0.60 0.29 -1.93
C LEU A 92 -0.55 -1.12 -1.35
N ILE A 93 0.14 -2.04 -2.02
CA ILE A 93 0.28 -3.42 -1.57
C ILE A 93 0.98 -3.46 -0.20
N LYS A 94 2.07 -2.71 -0.04
CA LYS A 94 2.79 -2.63 1.23
C LYS A 94 1.92 -2.08 2.36
N ALA A 95 1.17 -1.02 2.09
CA ALA A 95 0.30 -0.40 3.09
C ALA A 95 -0.81 -1.36 3.54
N ARG A 96 -1.41 -2.08 2.59
CA ARG A 96 -2.43 -3.09 2.87
C ARG A 96 -1.88 -4.24 3.70
N TYR A 97 -0.70 -4.75 3.35
CA TYR A 97 -0.04 -5.81 4.11
C TYR A 97 0.25 -5.38 5.55
N HIS A 98 0.76 -4.17 5.70
CA HIS A 98 1.08 -3.63 7.02
C HIS A 98 -0.18 -3.52 7.89
N TYR A 99 -1.27 -2.99 7.34
CA TYR A 99 -2.55 -2.90 8.04
C TYR A 99 -3.07 -4.30 8.43
N ASN A 100 -3.06 -5.23 7.49
CA ASN A 100 -3.56 -6.58 7.74
C ASN A 100 -2.76 -7.31 8.82
N ASN A 101 -1.44 -7.13 8.83
CA ASN A 101 -0.57 -7.73 9.84
C ASN A 101 -0.82 -7.13 11.22
N LEU A 102 -1.01 -5.83 11.32
CA LEU A 102 -1.40 -5.16 12.57
C LEU A 102 -2.77 -5.63 13.07
N ASP A 103 -3.72 -5.76 12.17
CA ASP A 103 -5.07 -6.20 12.50
C ASP A 103 -5.05 -7.63 13.06
N ARG A 104 -4.31 -8.53 12.44
CA ARG A 104 -4.11 -9.89 12.93
C ARG A 104 -3.46 -9.90 14.31
N TYR A 105 -2.43 -9.10 14.50
CA TYR A 105 -1.74 -8.99 15.77
C TYR A 105 -2.69 -8.50 16.86
N ALA A 106 -3.48 -7.48 16.56
CA ALA A 106 -4.47 -6.95 17.49
C ALA A 106 -5.51 -8.01 17.90
N SER A 107 -5.97 -8.80 16.92
CA SER A 107 -6.92 -9.89 17.18
C SER A 107 -6.33 -10.98 18.07
N LEU A 108 -5.07 -11.36 17.80
CA LEU A 108 -4.37 -12.35 18.62
C LEU A 108 -4.18 -11.87 20.07
N LYS A 109 -3.81 -10.61 20.21
CA LYS A 109 -3.62 -10.00 21.53
C LYS A 109 -4.92 -9.96 22.33
N GLN A 110 -6.04 -9.63 21.69
CA GLN A 110 -7.37 -9.68 22.32
C GLN A 110 -7.73 -11.08 22.76
N SER A 111 -7.45 -12.09 21.93
CA SER A 111 -7.70 -13.48 22.23
C SER A 111 -6.88 -13.95 23.43
N GLU A 112 -5.62 -13.56 23.52
CA GLU A 112 -4.74 -13.88 24.66
C GLU A 112 -5.27 -13.25 25.95
N LEU A 113 -5.68 -11.99 25.90
CA LEU A 113 -6.26 -11.29 27.05
C LEU A 113 -7.54 -11.96 27.54
N ARG A 114 -8.42 -12.37 26.63
CA ARG A 114 -9.65 -13.10 26.98
C ARG A 114 -9.34 -14.44 27.63
N ARG A 115 -8.32 -15.15 27.12
CA ARG A 115 -7.88 -16.42 27.71
C ARG A 115 -7.36 -16.21 29.12
N ASP A 116 -6.51 -15.23 29.33
CA ASP A 116 -5.91 -14.91 30.63
C ASP A 116 -7.01 -14.53 31.65
N LEU A 117 -7.97 -13.71 31.25
CA LEU A 117 -9.12 -13.35 32.08
C LEU A 117 -9.96 -14.57 32.45
N SER A 118 -10.20 -15.46 31.49
CA SER A 118 -10.96 -16.71 31.71
C SER A 118 -10.25 -17.62 32.71
N LEU A 119 -8.92 -17.75 32.61
CA LEU A 119 -8.11 -18.54 33.54
C LEU A 119 -8.12 -17.94 34.95
N MET A 120 -8.03 -16.63 35.05
CA MET A 120 -8.10 -15.92 36.33
C MET A 120 -9.48 -16.16 37.01
N THR A 121 -10.55 -16.07 36.26
CA THR A 121 -11.91 -16.30 36.76
C THR A 121 -12.08 -17.75 37.25
N LYS A 122 -11.51 -18.72 36.56
CA LYS A 122 -11.55 -20.14 37.00
C LYS A 122 -10.72 -20.39 38.24
N GLN A 123 -9.62 -19.68 38.45
CA GLN A 123 -8.80 -19.82 39.67
C GLN A 123 -9.49 -19.20 40.90
N GLU A 124 -10.27 -18.17 40.74
CA GLU A 124 -11.03 -17.52 41.82
C GLU A 124 -12.27 -18.26 42.21
N GLY A 125 -12.78 -19.13 41.37
CA GLY A 125 -13.95 -19.95 41.60
C GLY A 125 -13.60 -21.32 42.11
#